data_38c5e487954806eab3529ff7f9893e5c
#
_entry.id   38c5e487954806eab3529ff7f9893e5c
#
_cell.length_a   1.000
_cell.length_b   1.000
_cell.length_c   1.000
_cell.angle_alpha   90.00
_cell.angle_beta   90.00
_cell.angle_gamma   90.00
#
_symmetry.space_group_name_H-M   'P 1'
#
loop_
_entity.id
_entity.type
_entity.pdbx_description
1 polymer ?
#
loop_
_entity_poly.entity_id
_entity_poly.type
_entity_poly.pdbx_seq_one_letter_code
_entity_poly.pdbx_strand_id
1 'polypeptide(L)'
;MIINKNKYDVAIVGAGAAGLMCAYQTAMLHNKRVLLIDHSKKLAEKIRISGGGRCNFTNINTLPENFISQNPHFVKSALSRYTPHHFIELLDWHNIGYHEKTLGQLFCDESSQNIIDMLDNLCQNNKVTRIMGITINQIEKADKFTLHTDNCIFEAECLVIATGGLSIPQIGATGFGYNLARQFGLD
;
A
#
# COMPACT_ATOMS: atom_id res chain seq x y z
N MET A 1 16.25 -24.36 17.36
CA MET A 1 14.94 -23.67 17.26
C MET A 1 14.46 -23.85 15.82
N ILE A 2 13.36 -24.55 15.58
CA ILE A 2 12.80 -24.66 14.22
C ILE A 2 12.13 -23.31 13.94
N ILE A 3 12.80 -22.47 13.17
CA ILE A 3 12.20 -21.20 12.70
C ILE A 3 11.12 -21.59 11.69
N ASN A 4 9.88 -21.41 12.08
CA ASN A 4 8.74 -21.72 11.22
C ASN A 4 8.75 -20.73 10.05
N LYS A 5 9.10 -21.22 8.85
CA LYS A 5 9.11 -20.40 7.64
C LYS A 5 7.70 -20.30 7.07
N ASN A 6 7.08 -19.16 7.25
CA ASN A 6 5.78 -18.89 6.67
C ASN A 6 5.94 -18.54 5.17
N LYS A 7 5.27 -19.27 4.29
CA LYS A 7 5.40 -19.12 2.83
C LYS A 7 4.20 -18.38 2.24
N TYR A 8 4.49 -17.42 1.37
CA TYR A 8 3.52 -16.62 0.66
C TYR A 8 3.83 -16.58 -0.85
N ASP A 9 2.84 -16.25 -1.64
CA ASP A 9 3.05 -16.02 -3.06
C ASP A 9 3.56 -14.59 -3.27
N VAL A 10 3.01 -13.65 -2.49
CA VAL A 10 3.40 -12.23 -2.53
C VAL A 10 3.58 -11.68 -1.12
N ALA A 11 4.72 -11.03 -0.87
CA ALA A 11 4.94 -10.21 0.32
C ALA A 11 4.89 -8.73 -0.08
N ILE A 12 4.13 -7.94 0.67
CA ILE A 12 3.98 -6.50 0.47
C ILE A 12 4.47 -5.79 1.72
N VAL A 13 5.47 -4.94 1.57
CA VAL A 13 6.04 -4.15 2.66
C VAL A 13 5.50 -2.74 2.61
N GLY A 14 4.80 -2.36 3.66
CA GLY A 14 4.11 -1.08 3.80
C GLY A 14 2.59 -1.23 3.72
N ALA A 15 1.90 -0.96 4.84
CA ALA A 15 0.45 -1.03 4.97
C ALA A 15 -0.22 0.35 4.84
N GLY A 16 0.29 1.17 3.93
CA GLY A 16 -0.33 2.42 3.47
C GLY A 16 -1.37 2.18 2.38
N ALA A 17 -1.83 3.26 1.72
CA ALA A 17 -2.84 3.19 0.65
C ALA A 17 -2.44 2.21 -0.47
N ALA A 18 -1.21 2.33 -0.97
CA ALA A 18 -0.71 1.49 -2.05
C ALA A 18 -0.60 0.02 -1.64
N GLY A 19 -0.09 -0.26 -0.43
CA GLY A 19 0.07 -1.63 0.07
C GLY A 19 -1.24 -2.32 0.34
N LEU A 20 -2.20 -1.65 0.99
CA LEU A 20 -3.55 -2.19 1.23
C LEU A 20 -4.27 -2.49 -0.07
N MET A 21 -4.24 -1.55 -1.02
CA MET A 21 -4.89 -1.73 -2.32
C MET A 21 -4.23 -2.86 -3.13
N CYS A 22 -2.90 -2.94 -3.14
CA CYS A 22 -2.15 -4.02 -3.78
C CYS A 22 -2.48 -5.38 -3.15
N ALA A 23 -2.52 -5.45 -1.82
CA ALA A 23 -2.81 -6.69 -1.09
C ALA A 23 -4.22 -7.20 -1.40
N TYR A 24 -5.22 -6.33 -1.30
CA TYR A 24 -6.60 -6.65 -1.63
C TYR A 24 -6.74 -7.15 -3.08
N GLN A 25 -6.27 -6.37 -4.05
CA GLN A 25 -6.39 -6.70 -5.46
C GLN A 25 -5.67 -8.02 -5.82
N THR A 26 -4.47 -8.23 -5.28
CA THR A 26 -3.70 -9.46 -5.52
C THR A 26 -4.41 -10.69 -4.96
N ALA A 27 -4.94 -10.61 -3.74
CA ALA A 27 -5.64 -11.71 -3.12
C ALA A 27 -6.97 -12.02 -3.83
N MET A 28 -7.75 -10.95 -4.16
CA MET A 28 -9.06 -11.09 -4.79
C MET A 28 -8.97 -11.64 -6.22
N LEU A 29 -8.12 -11.03 -7.07
CA LEU A 29 -8.11 -11.35 -8.49
C LEU A 29 -7.33 -12.63 -8.83
N HIS A 30 -6.37 -13.02 -8.00
CA HIS A 30 -5.44 -14.09 -8.31
C HIS A 30 -5.43 -15.22 -7.30
N ASN A 31 -6.30 -15.18 -6.28
CA ASN A 31 -6.37 -16.18 -5.21
C ASN A 31 -4.99 -16.52 -4.61
N LYS A 32 -4.14 -15.50 -4.45
CA LYS A 32 -2.78 -15.63 -3.96
C LYS A 32 -2.73 -15.52 -2.43
N ARG A 33 -1.80 -16.23 -1.81
CA ARG A 33 -1.47 -16.05 -0.38
C ARG A 33 -0.62 -14.79 -0.25
N VAL A 34 -1.21 -13.75 0.32
CA VAL A 34 -0.59 -12.43 0.44
C VAL A 34 -0.22 -12.15 1.89
N LEU A 35 1.03 -11.74 2.11
CA LEU A 35 1.51 -11.13 3.33
C LEU A 35 1.58 -9.62 3.16
N LEU A 36 0.93 -8.88 4.05
CA LEU A 36 1.08 -7.44 4.21
C LEU A 36 1.78 -7.18 5.55
N ILE A 37 2.94 -6.54 5.51
CA ILE A 37 3.78 -6.31 6.70
C ILE A 37 4.18 -4.84 6.81
N ASP A 38 4.11 -4.30 8.03
CA ASP A 38 4.51 -2.91 8.31
C ASP A 38 5.16 -2.79 9.69
N HIS A 39 6.12 -1.88 9.81
CA HIS A 39 6.76 -1.52 11.08
C HIS A 39 5.85 -0.69 11.99
N SER A 40 4.89 0.03 11.42
CA SER A 40 3.87 0.75 12.17
C SER A 40 2.90 -0.21 12.86
N LYS A 41 2.47 0.16 14.07
CA LYS A 41 1.40 -0.59 14.77
C LYS A 41 0.01 -0.30 14.21
N LYS A 42 -0.15 0.79 13.47
CA LYS A 42 -1.43 1.21 12.89
C LYS A 42 -1.37 1.19 11.38
N LEU A 43 -2.47 0.79 10.76
CA LEU A 43 -2.64 0.83 9.31
C LEU A 43 -2.75 2.28 8.82
N ALA A 44 -2.21 2.52 7.62
CA ALA A 44 -2.52 3.67 6.79
C ALA A 44 -2.34 5.05 7.46
N GLU A 45 -1.27 5.22 8.26
CA GLU A 45 -1.00 6.47 8.99
C GLU A 45 -1.08 7.72 8.09
N LYS A 46 -0.59 7.66 6.86
CA LYS A 46 -0.66 8.79 5.93
C LYS A 46 -2.08 9.09 5.47
N ILE A 47 -2.93 8.07 5.26
CA ILE A 47 -4.37 8.27 4.97
C ILE A 47 -5.03 8.97 6.15
N ARG A 48 -4.75 8.51 7.37
CA ARG A 48 -5.35 9.00 8.61
C ARG A 48 -5.22 10.51 8.78
N ILE A 49 -4.06 11.07 8.46
CA ILE A 49 -3.78 12.50 8.64
C ILE A 49 -4.05 13.33 7.36
N SER A 50 -4.22 12.69 6.22
CA SER A 50 -4.40 13.41 4.96
C SER A 50 -5.71 14.20 4.95
N GLY A 51 -5.71 15.34 4.27
CA GLY A 51 -6.90 16.18 4.15
C GLY A 51 -7.46 16.68 5.48
N GLY A 52 -6.61 16.82 6.52
CA GLY A 52 -7.06 17.21 7.86
C GLY A 52 -7.92 16.14 8.54
N GLY A 53 -7.64 14.85 8.27
CA GLY A 53 -8.37 13.72 8.82
C GLY A 53 -9.59 13.27 8.01
N ARG A 54 -9.83 13.91 6.85
CA ARG A 54 -10.92 13.55 5.93
C ARG A 54 -10.46 12.81 4.68
N CYS A 55 -9.19 12.52 4.54
CA CYS A 55 -8.57 11.88 3.39
C CYS A 55 -8.89 12.57 2.06
N ASN A 56 -7.94 13.33 1.52
CA ASN A 56 -7.97 13.65 0.09
C ASN A 56 -7.62 12.38 -0.68
N PHE A 57 -8.62 11.62 -1.11
CA PHE A 57 -8.40 10.26 -1.62
C PHE A 57 -8.16 10.21 -3.13
N THR A 58 -8.65 11.20 -3.89
CA THR A 58 -8.38 11.31 -5.32
C THR A 58 -8.63 12.72 -5.85
N ASN A 59 -8.30 12.92 -7.13
CA ASN A 59 -8.70 14.10 -7.89
C ASN A 59 -9.30 13.62 -9.23
N ILE A 60 -10.52 14.06 -9.54
CA ILE A 60 -11.25 13.65 -10.76
C ILE A 60 -10.53 14.08 -12.05
N ASN A 61 -9.70 15.13 -11.97
CA ASN A 61 -8.94 15.66 -13.09
C ASN A 61 -7.52 15.04 -13.21
N THR A 62 -7.26 13.91 -12.56
CA THR A 62 -5.95 13.27 -12.62
C THR A 62 -5.67 12.72 -14.02
N LEU A 63 -4.62 13.25 -14.65
CA LEU A 63 -4.11 12.88 -15.96
C LEU A 63 -2.63 12.49 -15.88
N PRO A 64 -2.09 11.73 -16.85
CA PRO A 64 -0.67 11.37 -16.88
C PRO A 64 0.27 12.58 -16.77
N GLU A 65 -0.12 13.72 -17.32
CA GLU A 65 0.65 14.96 -17.33
C GLU A 65 0.82 15.59 -15.93
N ASN A 66 0.00 15.18 -14.97
CA ASN A 66 0.13 15.61 -13.57
C ASN A 66 1.28 14.92 -12.82
N PHE A 67 1.89 13.89 -13.41
CA PHE A 67 2.99 13.13 -12.82
C PHE A 67 4.33 13.55 -13.40
N ILE A 68 5.10 14.28 -12.60
CA ILE A 68 6.43 14.76 -12.99
C ILE A 68 7.45 13.66 -12.79
N SER A 69 8.09 13.20 -13.86
CA SER A 69 9.08 12.13 -13.86
C SER A 69 10.01 12.25 -15.06
N GLN A 70 11.21 11.67 -14.96
CA GLN A 70 12.12 11.53 -16.11
C GLN A 70 11.51 10.67 -17.22
N ASN A 71 10.65 9.70 -16.87
CA ASN A 71 9.86 8.93 -17.84
C ASN A 71 8.40 9.43 -17.83
N PRO A 72 7.98 10.27 -18.79
CA PRO A 72 6.61 10.82 -18.82
C PRO A 72 5.54 9.77 -19.13
N HIS A 73 5.94 8.54 -19.42
CA HIS A 73 5.03 7.45 -19.76
C HIS A 73 4.79 6.47 -18.62
N PHE A 74 5.53 6.56 -17.51
CA PHE A 74 5.54 5.52 -16.50
C PHE A 74 4.17 5.27 -15.85
N VAL A 75 3.33 6.30 -15.71
CA VAL A 75 1.99 6.18 -15.11
C VAL A 75 0.88 5.81 -16.09
N LYS A 76 1.09 5.94 -17.41
CA LYS A 76 0.02 5.79 -18.41
C LYS A 76 -0.70 4.45 -18.31
N SER A 77 0.06 3.36 -18.20
CA SER A 77 -0.50 2.02 -18.07
C SER A 77 -1.29 1.82 -16.76
N ALA A 78 -0.81 2.39 -15.66
CA ALA A 78 -1.50 2.31 -14.38
C ALA A 78 -2.82 3.09 -14.41
N LEU A 79 -2.78 4.36 -14.86
CA LEU A 79 -3.96 5.21 -14.92
C LEU A 79 -5.01 4.74 -15.94
N SER A 80 -4.61 4.07 -17.04
CA SER A 80 -5.56 3.49 -17.98
C SER A 80 -6.30 2.28 -17.43
N ARG A 81 -5.71 1.55 -16.48
CA ARG A 81 -6.31 0.36 -15.86
C ARG A 81 -7.08 0.68 -14.58
N TYR A 82 -6.66 1.69 -13.85
CA TYR A 82 -7.27 2.11 -12.60
C TYR A 82 -7.32 3.64 -12.54
N THR A 83 -8.47 4.17 -12.91
CA THR A 83 -8.73 5.62 -12.97
C THR A 83 -9.24 6.13 -11.62
N PRO A 84 -9.27 7.46 -11.38
CA PRO A 84 -9.96 8.04 -10.23
C PRO A 84 -11.40 7.53 -10.05
N HIS A 85 -12.12 7.34 -11.16
CA HIS A 85 -13.50 6.86 -11.13
C HIS A 85 -13.64 5.44 -10.55
N HIS A 86 -12.71 4.54 -10.82
CA HIS A 86 -12.73 3.20 -10.22
C HIS A 86 -12.61 3.22 -8.70
N PHE A 87 -11.87 4.20 -8.15
CA PHE A 87 -11.80 4.35 -6.69
C PHE A 87 -13.07 5.00 -6.13
N ILE A 88 -13.68 5.94 -6.86
CA ILE A 88 -14.97 6.53 -6.51
C ILE A 88 -16.05 5.45 -6.47
N GLU A 89 -16.16 4.62 -7.51
CA GLU A 89 -17.09 3.48 -7.55
C GLU A 89 -16.89 2.51 -6.37
N LEU A 90 -15.64 2.31 -5.93
CA LEU A 90 -15.35 1.49 -4.76
C LEU A 90 -15.92 2.13 -3.47
N LEU A 91 -15.83 3.46 -3.32
CA LEU A 91 -16.43 4.17 -2.19
C LEU A 91 -17.96 4.10 -2.23
N ASP A 92 -18.55 4.31 -3.41
CA ASP A 92 -20.00 4.23 -3.62
C ASP A 92 -20.54 2.84 -3.25
N TRP A 93 -19.84 1.78 -3.66
CA TRP A 93 -20.21 0.40 -3.29
C TRP A 93 -20.17 0.17 -1.78
N HIS A 94 -19.27 0.85 -1.08
CA HIS A 94 -19.17 0.76 0.38
C HIS A 94 -19.99 1.80 1.13
N ASN A 95 -20.82 2.60 0.41
CA ASN A 95 -21.65 3.68 0.97
C ASN A 95 -20.83 4.70 1.78
N ILE A 96 -19.63 5.03 1.31
CA ILE A 96 -18.77 6.07 1.92
C ILE A 96 -19.05 7.40 1.23
N GLY A 97 -19.63 8.34 1.97
CA GLY A 97 -19.94 9.69 1.49
C GLY A 97 -18.66 10.52 1.25
N TYR A 98 -18.70 11.34 0.21
CA TYR A 98 -17.60 12.22 -0.16
C TYR A 98 -18.11 13.49 -0.85
N HIS A 99 -17.28 14.52 -0.89
CA HIS A 99 -17.55 15.77 -1.59
C HIS A 99 -16.33 16.29 -2.34
N GLU A 100 -16.58 17.09 -3.37
CA GLU A 100 -15.52 17.87 -4.00
C GLU A 100 -15.29 19.15 -3.19
N LYS A 101 -14.02 19.43 -2.88
CA LYS A 101 -13.63 20.63 -2.16
C LYS A 101 -13.22 21.76 -3.12
N THR A 102 -12.19 21.52 -3.94
CA THR A 102 -11.68 22.49 -4.89
C THR A 102 -10.87 21.77 -5.98
N LEU A 103 -10.95 22.28 -7.22
CA LEU A 103 -10.16 21.81 -8.36
C LEU A 103 -10.20 20.28 -8.58
N GLY A 104 -11.36 19.66 -8.35
CA GLY A 104 -11.53 18.22 -8.53
C GLY A 104 -11.02 17.34 -7.39
N GLN A 105 -10.55 17.91 -6.29
CA GLN A 105 -10.10 17.15 -5.12
C GLN A 105 -11.29 16.59 -4.35
N LEU A 106 -11.31 15.29 -4.12
CA LEU A 106 -12.36 14.60 -3.38
C LEU A 106 -11.91 14.20 -1.96
N PHE A 107 -12.79 14.45 -1.00
CA PHE A 107 -12.58 14.18 0.43
C PHE A 107 -13.74 13.39 1.00
N CYS A 108 -13.49 12.52 1.97
CA CYS A 108 -14.54 11.89 2.75
C CYS A 108 -15.36 12.92 3.53
N ASP A 109 -16.65 12.71 3.63
CA ASP A 109 -17.56 13.60 4.38
C ASP A 109 -17.29 13.55 5.87
N GLU A 110 -17.08 12.35 6.41
CA GLU A 110 -16.94 12.12 7.85
C GLU A 110 -15.47 12.02 8.28
N SER A 111 -14.79 10.96 7.88
CA SER A 111 -13.45 10.64 8.38
C SER A 111 -12.63 9.82 7.39
N SER A 112 -11.32 10.03 7.40
CA SER A 112 -10.36 9.14 6.74
C SER A 112 -10.43 7.69 7.25
N GLN A 113 -10.98 7.47 8.44
CA GLN A 113 -11.14 6.14 9.03
C GLN A 113 -12.07 5.27 8.18
N ASN A 114 -13.09 5.84 7.54
CA ASN A 114 -14.02 5.09 6.68
C ASN A 114 -13.27 4.41 5.52
N ILE A 115 -12.32 5.09 4.88
CA ILE A 115 -11.47 4.50 3.83
C ILE A 115 -10.52 3.45 4.42
N ILE A 116 -9.93 3.72 5.58
CA ILE A 116 -9.01 2.77 6.23
C ILE A 116 -9.76 1.48 6.56
N ASP A 117 -10.93 1.58 7.15
CA ASP A 117 -11.76 0.42 7.53
C ASP A 117 -12.23 -0.34 6.29
N MET A 118 -12.63 0.36 5.23
CA MET A 118 -12.98 -0.26 3.96
C MET A 118 -11.80 -1.10 3.42
N LEU A 119 -10.62 -0.51 3.27
CA LEU A 119 -9.45 -1.21 2.73
C LEU A 119 -9.01 -2.37 3.64
N ASP A 120 -9.09 -2.19 4.95
CA ASP A 120 -8.78 -3.24 5.91
C ASP A 120 -9.75 -4.41 5.82
N ASN A 121 -11.05 -4.12 5.76
CA ASN A 121 -12.10 -5.14 5.58
C ASN A 121 -11.94 -5.89 4.25
N LEU A 122 -11.62 -5.19 3.16
CA LEU A 122 -11.33 -5.81 1.88
C LEU A 122 -10.15 -6.78 1.97
N CYS A 123 -9.07 -6.41 2.66
CA CYS A 123 -7.94 -7.30 2.91
C CYS A 123 -8.34 -8.50 3.78
N GLN A 124 -9.13 -8.29 4.84
CA GLN A 124 -9.59 -9.36 5.73
C GLN A 124 -10.47 -10.37 5.00
N ASN A 125 -11.47 -9.90 4.27
CA ASN A 125 -12.42 -10.73 3.53
C ASN A 125 -11.73 -11.58 2.45
N ASN A 126 -10.61 -11.10 1.91
CA ASN A 126 -9.78 -11.83 0.96
C ASN A 126 -8.60 -12.57 1.61
N LYS A 127 -8.64 -12.79 2.93
CA LYS A 127 -7.67 -13.61 3.69
C LYS A 127 -6.22 -13.14 3.58
N VAL A 128 -5.98 -11.83 3.39
CA VAL A 128 -4.64 -11.26 3.47
C VAL A 128 -4.09 -11.43 4.88
N THR A 129 -2.91 -12.01 5.01
CA THR A 129 -2.19 -12.07 6.29
C THR A 129 -1.57 -10.70 6.57
N ARG A 130 -1.99 -10.04 7.65
CA ARG A 130 -1.51 -8.70 8.02
C ARG A 130 -0.68 -8.78 9.29
N ILE A 131 0.55 -8.29 9.25
CA ILE A 131 1.47 -8.27 10.38
C ILE A 131 1.96 -6.85 10.58
N MET A 132 1.54 -6.25 11.70
CA MET A 132 1.82 -4.86 12.05
C MET A 132 2.80 -4.79 13.21
N GLY A 133 3.57 -3.70 13.26
CA GLY A 133 4.51 -3.44 14.36
C GLY A 133 5.76 -4.32 14.32
N ILE A 134 6.13 -4.83 13.14
CA ILE A 134 7.32 -5.66 12.96
C ILE A 134 8.30 -5.01 12.00
N THR A 135 9.55 -4.89 12.45
CA THR A 135 10.65 -4.41 11.63
C THR A 135 11.27 -5.55 10.82
N ILE A 136 11.46 -5.30 9.53
CA ILE A 136 12.23 -6.17 8.66
C ILE A 136 13.69 -5.72 8.74
N ASN A 137 14.56 -6.62 9.20
CA ASN A 137 15.98 -6.35 9.40
C ASN A 137 16.79 -6.56 8.11
N GLN A 138 16.39 -7.55 7.31
CA GLN A 138 17.10 -7.92 6.09
C GLN A 138 16.13 -8.53 5.09
N ILE A 139 16.35 -8.28 3.81
CA ILE A 139 15.68 -8.97 2.71
C ILE A 139 16.75 -9.53 1.78
N GLU A 140 16.63 -10.81 1.50
CA GLU A 140 17.49 -11.55 0.59
C GLU A 140 16.70 -12.04 -0.62
N LYS A 141 17.36 -12.22 -1.75
CA LYS A 141 16.81 -12.81 -2.97
C LYS A 141 17.74 -13.93 -3.44
N ALA A 142 17.23 -15.14 -3.39
CA ALA A 142 17.77 -16.31 -4.10
C ALA A 142 16.69 -16.74 -5.11
N ASP A 143 16.21 -17.98 -5.05
CA ASP A 143 15.04 -18.40 -5.83
C ASP A 143 13.79 -17.64 -5.39
N LYS A 144 13.67 -17.37 -4.09
CA LYS A 144 12.58 -16.60 -3.47
C LYS A 144 13.12 -15.44 -2.66
N PHE A 145 12.24 -14.50 -2.33
CA PHE A 145 12.54 -13.46 -1.36
C PHE A 145 12.42 -14.03 0.05
N THR A 146 13.40 -13.73 0.90
CA THR A 146 13.40 -14.08 2.32
C THR A 146 13.45 -12.80 3.14
N LEU A 147 12.43 -12.58 3.95
CA LEU A 147 12.30 -11.42 4.83
C LEU A 147 12.62 -11.86 6.27
N HIS A 148 13.68 -11.30 6.83
CA HIS A 148 14.12 -11.56 8.20
C HIS A 148 13.59 -10.49 9.14
N THR A 149 12.96 -10.91 10.23
CA THR A 149 12.53 -10.05 11.34
C THR A 149 13.13 -10.58 12.64
N ASP A 150 12.92 -9.88 13.75
CA ASP A 150 13.47 -10.31 15.04
C ASP A 150 12.97 -11.70 15.48
N ASN A 151 11.72 -12.05 15.12
CA ASN A 151 11.03 -13.22 15.64
C ASN A 151 10.67 -14.27 14.58
N CYS A 152 10.63 -13.89 13.31
CA CYS A 152 10.10 -14.73 12.24
C CYS A 152 10.91 -14.58 10.95
N ILE A 153 10.82 -15.59 10.10
CA ILE A 153 11.28 -15.54 8.71
C ILE A 153 10.07 -15.78 7.80
N PHE A 154 9.92 -14.94 6.79
CA PHE A 154 8.89 -15.09 5.75
C PHE A 154 9.57 -15.34 4.41
N GLU A 155 8.99 -16.25 3.61
CA GLU A 155 9.41 -16.49 2.23
C GLU A 155 8.29 -16.10 1.27
N ALA A 156 8.62 -15.42 0.16
CA ALA A 156 7.67 -15.06 -0.87
C ALA A 156 8.26 -15.19 -2.27
N GLU A 157 7.43 -15.52 -3.25
CA GLU A 157 7.86 -15.59 -4.66
C GLU A 157 8.04 -14.19 -5.25
N CYS A 158 7.15 -13.28 -4.88
CA CYS A 158 7.19 -11.87 -5.29
C CYS A 158 7.28 -10.95 -4.06
N LEU A 159 7.99 -9.83 -4.23
CA LEU A 159 8.09 -8.78 -3.23
C LEU A 159 7.60 -7.45 -3.82
N VAL A 160 6.73 -6.78 -3.09
CA VAL A 160 6.26 -5.42 -3.42
C VAL A 160 6.69 -4.47 -2.31
N ILE A 161 7.32 -3.36 -2.70
CA ILE A 161 7.72 -2.29 -1.78
C ILE A 161 6.71 -1.15 -1.91
N ALA A 162 5.90 -0.98 -0.89
CA ALA A 162 4.83 0.03 -0.80
C ALA A 162 5.01 0.95 0.42
N THR A 163 6.24 1.16 0.84
CA THR A 163 6.60 1.91 2.07
C THR A 163 6.37 3.42 1.95
N GLY A 164 6.07 3.91 0.75
CA GLY A 164 5.95 5.34 0.48
C GLY A 164 7.30 6.06 0.48
N GLY A 165 7.24 7.37 0.31
CA GLY A 165 8.42 8.24 0.33
C GLY A 165 8.65 8.92 1.68
N LEU A 166 9.70 9.73 1.76
CA LEU A 166 10.22 10.39 2.98
C LEU A 166 9.39 11.61 3.44
N SER A 167 8.19 11.77 2.95
CA SER A 167 7.44 13.04 3.04
C SER A 167 6.89 13.38 4.43
N ILE A 168 6.92 12.57 5.42
CA ILE A 168 6.47 12.91 6.80
C ILE A 168 7.17 11.95 7.78
N PRO A 169 8.39 12.23 8.21
CA PRO A 169 9.13 11.35 9.10
C PRO A 169 8.43 11.07 10.44
N GLN A 170 7.64 12.04 10.94
CA GLN A 170 6.94 11.95 12.23
C GLN A 170 5.91 10.82 12.29
N ILE A 171 5.42 10.33 11.15
CA ILE A 171 4.50 9.19 11.07
C ILE A 171 5.19 7.90 10.60
N GLY A 172 6.52 7.81 10.72
CA GLY A 172 7.27 6.60 10.45
C GLY A 172 7.78 6.46 9.01
N ALA A 173 7.80 7.53 8.21
CA ALA A 173 8.44 7.47 6.89
C ALA A 173 9.95 7.25 7.06
N THR A 174 10.48 6.21 6.40
CA THR A 174 11.89 5.83 6.46
C THR A 174 12.48 5.67 5.06
N GLY A 175 13.81 5.68 4.96
CA GLY A 175 14.52 5.38 3.71
C GLY A 175 14.57 3.90 3.33
N PHE A 176 13.80 3.03 3.99
CA PHE A 176 13.85 1.59 3.78
C PHE A 176 13.71 1.18 2.31
N GLY A 177 12.68 1.69 1.62
CA GLY A 177 12.44 1.37 0.21
C GLY A 177 13.59 1.78 -0.70
N TYR A 178 14.16 2.97 -0.48
CA TYR A 178 15.32 3.45 -1.24
C TYR A 178 16.59 2.63 -0.98
N ASN A 179 16.84 2.27 0.28
CA ASN A 179 18.00 1.43 0.63
C ASN A 179 17.89 0.04 0.01
N LEU A 180 16.67 -0.53 0.02
CA LEU A 180 16.42 -1.81 -0.60
C LEU A 180 16.54 -1.75 -2.13
N ALA A 181 16.05 -0.69 -2.77
CA ALA A 181 16.23 -0.48 -4.21
C ALA A 181 17.73 -0.50 -4.58
N ARG A 182 18.55 0.27 -3.87
CA ARG A 182 20.00 0.28 -4.07
C ARG A 182 20.64 -1.09 -3.83
N GLN A 183 20.21 -1.85 -2.82
CA GLN A 183 20.68 -3.21 -2.56
C GLN A 183 20.47 -4.12 -3.78
N PHE A 184 19.38 -3.90 -4.53
CA PHE A 184 19.07 -4.65 -5.75
C PHE A 184 19.55 -3.97 -7.04
N GLY A 185 20.42 -2.95 -6.94
CA GLY A 185 21.00 -2.27 -8.09
C GLY A 185 20.03 -1.36 -8.85
N LEU A 186 19.01 -0.86 -8.18
CA LEU A 186 18.04 0.12 -8.71
C LEU A 186 18.37 1.51 -8.15
N ASP A 187 18.40 2.52 -9.02
CA ASP A 187 18.65 3.93 -8.67
C ASP A 187 17.33 4.70 -8.44
#